data_c7b16e34b7c7c604f13f087ebd8129a9
#
_entry.id   c7b16e34b7c7c604f13f087ebd8129a9
#
_cell.length_a   1.000
_cell.length_b   1.000
_cell.length_c   1.000
_cell.angle_alpha   90.00
_cell.angle_beta   90.00
_cell.angle_gamma   90.00
#
_symmetry.space_group_name_H-M   'P 1'
#
loop_
_entity.id
_entity.type
_entity.pdbx_description
1 polymer ?
#
loop_
_entity_poly.entity_id
_entity_poly.type
_entity_poly.pdbx_seq_one_letter_code
_entity_poly.pdbx_strand_id
1 'polypeptide(L)'
;MGNFTKWLGAGLGFTLGGPIGAALGFTIGSFVDGFSIEDFTNEQREYQERVGGDSNRRGSIDTQSGDFEMSLLVLASIVIKSDGKIDQRELDYVRAQFSGMYGKERANNAFKLFKGIVKKQISARQVCMQIRAHMSHASRLQLLHFLFGIAKADGFVTESEVEEIRKIAGYLYINDRDYTSIKAMFYDASDTAYKILEIDTSATNDAVKTAYRKMVKKYHPDKLQGLGEAHLKGAKDKFQSIQTAYERIKKERGI
;
A
#
# COMPACT_ATOMS: atom_id res chain seq x y z
N MET A 1 17.16 25.55 16.77
CA MET A 1 16.41 24.40 17.31
C MET A 1 15.95 23.38 16.25
N GLY A 2 16.04 23.67 14.96
CA GLY A 2 15.50 22.83 13.89
C GLY A 2 16.17 21.47 13.59
N ASN A 3 17.32 21.14 14.16
CA ASN A 3 17.99 19.87 13.85
C ASN A 3 17.65 18.74 14.81
N PHE A 4 17.25 19.03 16.03
CA PHE A 4 16.95 18.03 17.05
C PHE A 4 15.66 17.26 16.71
N THR A 5 14.61 17.94 16.27
CA THR A 5 13.33 17.35 15.87
C THR A 5 13.46 16.38 14.67
N LYS A 6 14.39 16.66 13.75
CA LYS A 6 14.68 15.77 12.61
C LYS A 6 15.28 14.44 13.06
N TRP A 7 16.25 14.50 13.97
CA TRP A 7 16.90 13.31 14.53
C TRP A 7 16.01 12.54 15.46
N LEU A 8 15.15 13.23 16.22
CA LEU A 8 14.15 12.61 17.06
C LEU A 8 13.11 11.87 16.19
N GLY A 9 12.63 12.50 15.11
CA GLY A 9 11.74 11.89 14.13
C GLY A 9 12.36 10.68 13.44
N ALA A 10 13.65 10.75 13.06
CA ALA A 10 14.37 9.62 12.46
C ALA A 10 14.56 8.47 13.46
N GLY A 11 14.96 8.76 14.70
CA GLY A 11 15.15 7.74 15.74
C GLY A 11 13.85 7.02 16.09
N LEU A 12 12.78 7.77 16.21
CA LEU A 12 11.46 7.21 16.51
C LEU A 12 10.83 6.52 15.30
N GLY A 13 11.00 7.08 14.10
CA GLY A 13 10.62 6.42 12.88
C GLY A 13 11.34 5.07 12.71
N PHE A 14 12.62 4.98 13.10
CA PHE A 14 13.37 3.72 13.07
C PHE A 14 12.82 2.68 14.05
N THR A 15 12.45 3.09 15.26
CA THR A 15 11.87 2.17 16.27
C THR A 15 10.45 1.70 15.91
N LEU A 16 9.72 2.51 15.13
CA LEU A 16 8.32 2.27 14.78
C LEU A 16 8.14 1.57 13.43
N GLY A 17 9.04 1.76 12.48
CA GLY A 17 8.89 1.32 11.10
C GLY A 17 10.23 0.97 10.43
N GLY A 18 11.26 0.62 11.20
CA GLY A 18 12.56 0.26 10.65
C GLY A 18 13.20 1.36 9.81
N PRO A 19 14.01 1.02 8.78
CA PRO A 19 14.70 2.02 7.96
C PRO A 19 13.78 2.96 7.21
N ILE A 20 12.61 2.49 6.76
CA ILE A 20 11.59 3.34 6.07
C ILE A 20 10.96 4.30 7.09
N GLY A 21 10.60 3.79 8.27
CA GLY A 21 10.09 4.61 9.36
C GLY A 21 11.08 5.70 9.78
N ALA A 22 12.38 5.39 9.84
CA ALA A 22 13.44 6.35 10.12
C ALA A 22 13.51 7.46 9.05
N ALA A 23 13.50 7.09 7.78
CA ALA A 23 13.58 8.03 6.67
C ALA A 23 12.34 8.91 6.58
N LEU A 24 11.15 8.34 6.73
CA LEU A 24 9.89 9.06 6.77
C LEU A 24 9.76 9.90 8.05
N GLY A 25 10.16 9.35 9.20
CA GLY A 25 10.19 10.08 10.47
C GLY A 25 11.15 11.27 10.43
N PHE A 26 12.30 11.15 9.76
CA PHE A 26 13.22 12.27 9.54
C PHE A 26 12.58 13.34 8.65
N THR A 27 11.93 12.96 7.56
CA THR A 27 11.23 13.92 6.68
C THR A 27 10.02 14.56 7.38
N ILE A 28 9.22 13.79 8.10
CA ILE A 28 8.08 14.29 8.86
C ILE A 28 8.54 15.10 10.08
N GLY A 29 9.52 14.62 10.84
CA GLY A 29 10.09 15.30 12.00
C GLY A 29 10.78 16.63 11.66
N SER A 30 11.22 16.80 10.40
CA SER A 30 11.71 18.09 9.91
C SER A 30 10.58 19.15 9.76
N PHE A 31 9.32 18.73 9.82
CA PHE A 31 8.15 19.58 9.61
C PHE A 31 7.22 19.67 10.82
N VAL A 32 7.46 18.91 11.88
CA VAL A 32 6.54 18.86 13.04
C VAL A 32 7.20 19.50 14.27
N ASP A 33 6.94 20.76 14.50
CA ASP A 33 7.06 21.37 15.82
C ASP A 33 5.76 21.06 16.59
N GLY A 34 5.85 20.18 17.61
CA GLY A 34 4.76 19.95 18.56
C GLY A 34 4.05 18.60 18.56
N PHE A 35 4.69 17.52 18.07
CA PHE A 35 4.13 16.16 18.15
C PHE A 35 4.66 15.42 19.40
N SER A 36 3.77 14.98 20.28
CA SER A 36 4.12 14.14 21.44
C SER A 36 4.12 12.66 20.99
N ILE A 37 5.29 12.05 20.99
CA ILE A 37 5.55 10.71 20.46
C ILE A 37 5.42 9.64 21.55
N GLU A 38 5.31 10.07 22.81
CA GLU A 38 5.23 9.17 23.98
C GLU A 38 4.04 8.20 23.92
N ASP A 39 2.92 8.61 23.28
CA ASP A 39 1.73 7.78 23.11
C ASP A 39 1.93 6.62 22.12
N PHE A 40 2.97 6.66 21.28
CA PHE A 40 3.21 5.64 20.25
C PHE A 40 4.26 4.59 20.67
N THR A 41 5.15 4.95 21.58
CA THR A 41 6.31 4.10 21.94
C THR A 41 6.00 3.01 22.94
N ASN A 42 5.01 3.18 23.81
CA ASN A 42 4.73 2.25 24.89
C ASN A 42 4.04 0.96 24.40
N GLU A 43 3.17 1.05 23.40
CA GLU A 43 2.46 -0.12 22.87
C GLU A 43 3.30 -1.03 21.97
N GLN A 44 4.29 -0.46 21.25
CA GLN A 44 5.15 -1.28 20.36
C GLN A 44 6.24 -2.04 21.09
N ARG A 45 6.70 -1.60 22.26
CA ARG A 45 7.62 -2.39 23.09
C ARG A 45 6.98 -3.70 23.52
N GLU A 46 5.72 -3.68 23.92
CA GLU A 46 5.00 -4.91 24.30
C GLU A 46 4.79 -5.88 23.11
N TYR A 47 4.65 -5.36 21.89
CA TYR A 47 4.49 -6.20 20.69
C TYR A 47 5.81 -6.83 20.24
N GLN A 48 6.93 -6.10 20.29
CA GLN A 48 8.26 -6.64 19.96
C GLN A 48 8.73 -7.70 20.98
N GLU A 49 8.39 -7.56 22.26
CA GLU A 49 8.69 -8.57 23.27
C GLU A 49 7.89 -9.87 23.09
N ARG A 50 6.69 -9.80 22.50
CA ARG A 50 5.86 -11.00 22.20
C ARG A 50 6.24 -11.73 20.91
N VAL A 51 6.89 -11.05 19.95
CA VAL A 51 7.25 -11.60 18.62
C VAL A 51 8.76 -11.84 18.46
N GLY A 52 9.55 -11.54 19.49
CA GLY A 52 11.00 -11.71 19.50
C GLY A 52 11.47 -13.16 19.44
N GLY A 53 11.71 -13.66 18.23
CA GLY A 53 12.29 -14.98 17.97
C GLY A 53 12.80 -15.11 16.55
N ASP A 54 14.13 -15.08 16.42
CA ASP A 54 14.91 -15.55 15.28
C ASP A 54 15.31 -14.54 14.19
N SER A 55 16.38 -13.80 14.48
CA SER A 55 17.03 -12.85 13.58
C SER A 55 18.18 -13.48 12.77
N ASN A 56 17.98 -14.63 12.11
CA ASN A 56 19.05 -15.21 11.30
C ASN A 56 18.60 -15.76 9.95
N ARG A 57 17.99 -14.89 9.10
CA ARG A 57 17.78 -15.18 7.67
C ARG A 57 18.33 -14.04 6.82
N ARG A 58 19.58 -14.17 6.42
CA ARG A 58 20.20 -13.35 5.35
C ARG A 58 19.61 -13.77 4.01
N GLY A 59 18.98 -12.84 3.28
CA GLY A 59 18.78 -13.02 1.83
C GLY A 59 17.49 -12.55 1.17
N SER A 60 16.45 -12.14 1.91
CA SER A 60 15.26 -11.53 1.29
C SER A 60 15.01 -10.14 1.89
N ILE A 61 14.65 -9.17 1.06
CA ILE A 61 14.09 -7.90 1.55
C ILE A 61 12.71 -8.24 2.12
N ASP A 62 12.69 -8.51 3.42
CA ASP A 62 11.45 -8.82 4.13
C ASP A 62 10.83 -7.49 4.59
N THR A 63 9.68 -7.14 4.04
CA THR A 63 8.99 -5.89 4.35
C THR A 63 8.38 -6.02 5.75
N GLN A 64 8.82 -5.19 6.68
CA GLN A 64 8.24 -5.16 8.02
C GLN A 64 6.84 -4.51 7.99
N SER A 65 5.94 -4.98 8.85
CA SER A 65 4.56 -4.49 8.92
C SER A 65 4.48 -2.97 9.18
N GLY A 66 5.37 -2.43 10.03
CA GLY A 66 5.42 -1.00 10.33
C GLY A 66 5.85 -0.15 9.12
N ASP A 67 6.76 -0.65 8.30
CA ASP A 67 7.19 0.03 7.07
C ASP A 67 6.05 0.14 6.07
N PHE A 68 5.24 -0.92 5.94
CA PHE A 68 4.07 -0.91 5.07
C PHE A 68 3.01 0.06 5.56
N GLU A 69 2.70 0.05 6.85
CA GLU A 69 1.71 0.92 7.50
C GLU A 69 2.04 2.40 7.27
N MET A 70 3.26 2.80 7.58
CA MET A 70 3.70 4.18 7.41
C MET A 70 3.72 4.61 5.95
N SER A 71 4.20 3.73 5.06
CA SER A 71 4.20 3.97 3.61
C SER A 71 2.79 4.19 3.08
N LEU A 72 1.85 3.36 3.52
CA LEU A 72 0.44 3.47 3.12
C LEU A 72 -0.17 4.80 3.58
N LEU A 73 0.05 5.21 4.84
CA LEU A 73 -0.43 6.49 5.37
C LEU A 73 0.08 7.69 4.56
N VAL A 74 1.39 7.70 4.27
CA VAL A 74 2.01 8.82 3.54
C VAL A 74 1.52 8.87 2.11
N LEU A 75 1.51 7.74 1.39
CA LEU A 75 1.04 7.70 0.00
C LEU A 75 -0.47 7.98 -0.10
N ALA A 76 -1.29 7.47 0.84
CA ALA A 76 -2.70 7.81 0.94
C ALA A 76 -2.92 9.33 1.06
N SER A 77 -2.12 10.02 1.91
CA SER A 77 -2.20 11.46 2.08
C SER A 77 -1.87 12.25 0.81
N ILE A 78 -1.01 11.71 -0.06
CA ILE A 78 -0.64 12.33 -1.32
C ILE A 78 -1.79 12.17 -2.33
N VAL A 79 -2.36 10.98 -2.45
CA VAL A 79 -3.47 10.69 -3.39
C VAL A 79 -4.70 11.50 -3.00
N ILE A 80 -5.13 11.46 -1.75
CA ILE A 80 -6.31 12.22 -1.25
C ILE A 80 -6.20 13.73 -1.51
N LYS A 81 -5.00 14.28 -1.59
CA LYS A 81 -4.79 15.71 -1.87
C LYS A 81 -4.61 16.04 -3.34
N SER A 82 -4.57 15.07 -4.22
CA SER A 82 -4.18 15.28 -5.62
C SER A 82 -5.15 16.14 -6.41
N ASP A 83 -6.43 16.14 -6.05
CA ASP A 83 -7.47 16.97 -6.66
C ASP A 83 -7.72 18.30 -5.89
N GLY A 84 -6.97 18.53 -4.78
CA GLY A 84 -7.10 19.71 -3.93
C GLY A 84 -8.27 19.66 -2.95
N LYS A 85 -9.04 18.59 -2.91
CA LYS A 85 -10.16 18.37 -1.98
C LYS A 85 -9.88 17.13 -1.13
N ILE A 86 -10.32 17.16 0.12
CA ILE A 86 -10.23 16.01 1.02
C ILE A 86 -11.64 15.51 1.24
N ASP A 87 -11.99 14.36 0.62
CA ASP A 87 -13.30 13.75 0.80
C ASP A 87 -13.34 12.90 2.10
N GLN A 88 -14.41 13.04 2.86
CA GLN A 88 -14.58 12.29 4.10
C GLN A 88 -14.68 10.78 3.86
N ARG A 89 -15.22 10.35 2.72
CA ARG A 89 -15.36 8.94 2.34
C ARG A 89 -14.01 8.26 2.12
N GLU A 90 -13.04 8.97 1.53
CA GLU A 90 -11.67 8.49 1.39
C GLU A 90 -10.98 8.33 2.75
N LEU A 91 -11.16 9.31 3.64
CA LEU A 91 -10.66 9.25 5.01
C LEU A 91 -11.27 8.06 5.78
N ASP A 92 -12.57 7.85 5.65
CA ASP A 92 -13.29 6.76 6.29
C ASP A 92 -12.85 5.40 5.71
N TYR A 93 -12.57 5.34 4.41
CA TYR A 93 -12.02 4.15 3.77
C TYR A 93 -10.63 3.82 4.33
N VAL A 94 -9.72 4.80 4.39
CA VAL A 94 -8.40 4.60 5.00
C VAL A 94 -8.53 4.09 6.42
N ARG A 95 -9.39 4.70 7.23
CA ARG A 95 -9.63 4.29 8.62
C ARG A 95 -10.20 2.87 8.72
N ALA A 96 -11.16 2.51 7.87
CA ALA A 96 -11.75 1.18 7.83
C ALA A 96 -10.72 0.12 7.46
N GLN A 97 -9.88 0.38 6.44
CA GLN A 97 -8.79 -0.52 6.05
C GLN A 97 -7.79 -0.71 7.18
N PHE A 98 -7.34 0.37 7.82
CA PHE A 98 -6.43 0.30 8.97
C PHE A 98 -7.06 -0.45 10.15
N SER A 99 -8.33 -0.21 10.45
CA SER A 99 -9.05 -0.94 11.51
C SER A 99 -9.16 -2.44 11.21
N GLY A 100 -9.37 -2.78 9.94
CA GLY A 100 -9.43 -4.18 9.49
C GLY A 100 -8.06 -4.88 9.50
N MET A 101 -6.96 -4.13 9.26
CA MET A 101 -5.60 -4.67 9.24
C MET A 101 -4.94 -4.74 10.62
N TYR A 102 -5.14 -3.74 11.46
CA TYR A 102 -4.35 -3.55 12.69
C TYR A 102 -5.19 -3.49 13.96
N GLY A 103 -6.52 -3.60 13.83
CA GLY A 103 -7.45 -3.40 14.94
C GLY A 103 -7.76 -1.92 15.21
N LYS A 104 -8.87 -1.68 15.94
CA LYS A 104 -9.42 -0.32 16.12
C LYS A 104 -8.47 0.64 16.84
N GLU A 105 -7.77 0.18 17.86
CA GLU A 105 -6.90 1.03 18.68
C GLU A 105 -5.71 1.54 17.88
N ARG A 106 -4.98 0.64 17.23
CA ARG A 106 -3.84 0.97 16.37
C ARG A 106 -4.26 1.84 15.18
N ALA A 107 -5.41 1.56 14.57
CA ALA A 107 -5.96 2.39 13.52
C ALA A 107 -6.28 3.81 14.00
N ASN A 108 -6.81 3.99 15.22
CA ASN A 108 -7.08 5.32 15.77
C ASN A 108 -5.78 6.12 15.98
N ASN A 109 -4.72 5.49 16.44
CA ASN A 109 -3.41 6.11 16.60
C ASN A 109 -2.78 6.49 15.26
N ALA A 110 -2.79 5.55 14.29
CA ALA A 110 -2.37 5.82 12.92
C ALA A 110 -3.16 6.98 12.28
N PHE A 111 -4.45 7.07 12.57
CA PHE A 111 -5.30 8.14 12.02
C PHE A 111 -5.05 9.51 12.65
N LYS A 112 -4.61 9.58 13.92
CA LYS A 112 -4.12 10.83 14.53
C LYS A 112 -2.88 11.34 13.77
N LEU A 113 -1.93 10.47 13.47
CA LEU A 113 -0.75 10.77 12.63
C LEU A 113 -1.16 11.22 11.24
N PHE A 114 -2.06 10.50 10.60
CA PHE A 114 -2.56 10.79 9.26
C PHE A 114 -3.10 12.21 9.12
N LYS A 115 -3.88 12.69 10.10
CA LYS A 115 -4.39 14.08 10.15
C LYS A 115 -3.26 15.13 10.13
N GLY A 116 -2.13 14.83 10.73
CA GLY A 116 -0.92 15.66 10.68
C GLY A 116 -0.23 15.62 9.32
N ILE A 117 -0.09 14.40 8.76
CA ILE A 117 0.56 14.13 7.47
C ILE A 117 -0.20 14.79 6.32
N VAL A 118 -1.52 14.66 6.28
CA VAL A 118 -2.40 15.24 5.24
C VAL A 118 -2.22 16.75 5.09
N LYS A 119 -1.92 17.46 6.18
CA LYS A 119 -1.71 18.93 6.15
C LYS A 119 -0.35 19.35 5.59
N LYS A 120 0.56 18.42 5.33
CA LYS A 120 1.94 18.71 4.91
C LYS A 120 2.12 18.44 3.41
N GLN A 121 3.04 19.19 2.79
CA GLN A 121 3.51 18.88 1.46
C GLN A 121 4.66 17.87 1.55
N ILE A 122 4.44 16.68 1.00
CA ILE A 122 5.40 15.57 1.02
C ILE A 122 5.73 15.20 -0.42
N SER A 123 7.03 15.04 -0.71
CA SER A 123 7.48 14.63 -2.03
C SER A 123 7.22 13.14 -2.27
N ALA A 124 6.27 12.81 -3.14
CA ALA A 124 5.96 11.44 -3.55
C ALA A 124 7.23 10.70 -4.03
N ARG A 125 8.08 11.37 -4.82
CA ARG A 125 9.33 10.79 -5.34
C ARG A 125 10.25 10.34 -4.22
N GLN A 126 10.51 11.21 -3.22
CA GLN A 126 11.42 10.88 -2.11
C GLN A 126 10.91 9.70 -1.28
N VAL A 127 9.61 9.72 -0.95
CA VAL A 127 8.96 8.62 -0.22
C VAL A 127 9.03 7.31 -1.00
N CYS A 128 8.68 7.32 -2.28
CA CYS A 128 8.71 6.13 -3.12
C CYS A 128 10.12 5.56 -3.31
N MET A 129 11.15 6.40 -3.37
CA MET A 129 12.55 5.93 -3.43
C MET A 129 12.93 5.14 -2.16
N GLN A 130 12.52 5.61 -0.98
CA GLN A 130 12.75 4.89 0.28
C GLN A 130 11.96 3.57 0.33
N ILE A 131 10.67 3.62 0.01
CA ILE A 131 9.81 2.43 -0.06
C ILE A 131 10.44 1.38 -1.00
N ARG A 132 10.91 1.79 -2.17
CA ARG A 132 11.53 0.89 -3.14
C ARG A 132 12.79 0.21 -2.60
N ALA A 133 13.60 0.92 -1.82
CA ALA A 133 14.85 0.39 -1.28
C ALA A 133 14.61 -0.72 -0.23
N HIS A 134 13.48 -0.67 0.48
CA HIS A 134 13.23 -1.52 1.65
C HIS A 134 11.96 -2.39 1.56
N MET A 135 11.23 -2.34 0.44
CA MET A 135 9.98 -3.05 0.28
C MET A 135 9.99 -3.98 -0.93
N SER A 136 9.51 -5.21 -0.74
CA SER A 136 9.40 -6.20 -1.81
C SER A 136 8.48 -5.71 -2.93
N HIS A 137 8.66 -6.24 -4.14
CA HIS A 137 7.78 -5.91 -5.28
C HIS A 137 6.31 -6.26 -4.99
N ALA A 138 6.04 -7.41 -4.35
CA ALA A 138 4.70 -7.83 -3.98
C ALA A 138 4.03 -6.83 -3.02
N SER A 139 4.78 -6.33 -2.03
CA SER A 139 4.29 -5.32 -1.08
C SER A 139 4.01 -3.98 -1.77
N ARG A 140 4.85 -3.56 -2.73
CA ARG A 140 4.62 -2.35 -3.53
C ARG A 140 3.37 -2.45 -4.41
N LEU A 141 3.10 -3.62 -4.99
CA LEU A 141 1.84 -3.89 -5.71
C LEU A 141 0.62 -3.83 -4.76
N GLN A 142 0.80 -4.25 -3.49
CA GLN A 142 -0.25 -4.13 -2.49
C GLN A 142 -0.53 -2.66 -2.15
N LEU A 143 0.52 -1.83 -1.95
CA LEU A 143 0.34 -0.38 -1.77
C LEU A 143 -0.44 0.23 -2.93
N LEU A 144 -0.06 -0.07 -4.17
CA LEU A 144 -0.75 0.46 -5.35
C LEU A 144 -2.24 0.09 -5.38
N HIS A 145 -2.58 -1.16 -5.05
CA HIS A 145 -3.96 -1.61 -4.95
C HIS A 145 -4.75 -0.82 -3.89
N PHE A 146 -4.15 -0.54 -2.73
CA PHE A 146 -4.80 0.29 -1.69
C PHE A 146 -5.03 1.72 -2.17
N LEU A 147 -4.07 2.32 -2.90
CA LEU A 147 -4.24 3.68 -3.41
C LEU A 147 -5.42 3.79 -4.37
N PHE A 148 -5.61 2.83 -5.27
CA PHE A 148 -6.81 2.77 -6.12
C PHE A 148 -8.09 2.54 -5.31
N GLY A 149 -8.03 1.73 -4.24
CA GLY A 149 -9.15 1.55 -3.33
C GLY A 149 -9.57 2.83 -2.62
N ILE A 150 -8.60 3.66 -2.22
CA ILE A 150 -8.86 4.98 -1.63
C ILE A 150 -9.52 5.90 -2.66
N ALA A 151 -8.92 6.06 -3.84
CA ALA A 151 -9.46 6.86 -4.92
C ALA A 151 -10.87 6.43 -5.36
N LYS A 152 -11.22 5.14 -5.22
CA LYS A 152 -12.57 4.63 -5.54
C LYS A 152 -13.59 4.77 -4.40
N ALA A 153 -13.17 5.18 -3.20
CA ALA A 153 -14.01 5.14 -2.01
C ALA A 153 -15.27 6.03 -2.09
N ASP A 154 -15.20 7.09 -2.84
CA ASP A 154 -16.33 7.99 -3.10
C ASP A 154 -17.22 7.56 -4.29
N GLY A 155 -16.80 6.48 -5.00
CA GLY A 155 -17.49 5.93 -6.18
C GLY A 155 -16.89 6.37 -7.52
N PHE A 156 -16.07 7.42 -7.52
CA PHE A 156 -15.43 7.97 -8.73
C PHE A 156 -13.93 8.10 -8.51
N VAL A 157 -13.15 7.78 -9.53
CA VAL A 157 -11.71 8.06 -9.53
C VAL A 157 -11.46 9.23 -10.46
N THR A 158 -10.98 10.32 -9.95
CA THR A 158 -10.69 11.52 -10.74
C THR A 158 -9.45 11.32 -11.62
N GLU A 159 -9.32 12.09 -12.68
CA GLU A 159 -8.15 12.03 -13.57
C GLU A 159 -6.86 12.42 -12.82
N SER A 160 -6.94 13.42 -11.93
CA SER A 160 -5.81 13.84 -11.08
C SER A 160 -5.32 12.74 -10.15
N GLU A 161 -6.22 11.98 -9.54
CA GLU A 161 -5.84 10.81 -8.71
C GLU A 161 -5.19 9.72 -9.54
N VAL A 162 -5.75 9.40 -10.71
CA VAL A 162 -5.18 8.41 -11.63
C VAL A 162 -3.77 8.80 -12.05
N GLU A 163 -3.54 10.06 -12.39
CA GLU A 163 -2.22 10.59 -12.76
C GLU A 163 -1.25 10.53 -11.59
N GLU A 164 -1.68 10.89 -10.38
CA GLU A 164 -0.82 10.85 -9.20
C GLU A 164 -0.47 9.41 -8.82
N ILE A 165 -1.44 8.49 -8.86
CA ILE A 165 -1.18 7.05 -8.64
C ILE A 165 -0.25 6.49 -9.72
N ARG A 166 -0.35 6.96 -10.98
CA ARG A 166 0.56 6.57 -12.06
C ARG A 166 1.99 7.04 -11.81
N LYS A 167 2.18 8.28 -11.36
CA LYS A 167 3.50 8.81 -10.96
C LYS A 167 4.10 7.99 -9.80
N ILE A 168 3.29 7.70 -8.78
CA ILE A 168 3.67 6.86 -7.65
C ILE A 168 4.11 5.47 -8.14
N ALA A 169 3.34 4.82 -9.03
CA ALA A 169 3.69 3.53 -9.60
C ALA A 169 5.04 3.57 -10.35
N GLY A 170 5.29 4.62 -11.12
CA GLY A 170 6.58 4.84 -11.78
C GLY A 170 7.74 4.96 -10.78
N TYR A 171 7.59 5.77 -9.73
CA TYR A 171 8.61 5.91 -8.68
C TYR A 171 8.84 4.64 -7.88
N LEU A 172 7.81 3.80 -7.73
CA LEU A 172 7.90 2.47 -7.10
C LEU A 172 8.47 1.40 -8.03
N TYR A 173 8.83 1.71 -9.28
CA TYR A 173 9.26 0.74 -10.30
C TYR A 173 8.24 -0.38 -10.52
N ILE A 174 6.97 -0.01 -10.58
CA ILE A 174 5.89 -0.88 -11.02
C ILE A 174 5.74 -0.67 -12.53
N ASN A 175 5.83 -1.76 -13.30
CA ASN A 175 5.72 -1.68 -14.75
C ASN A 175 4.27 -1.43 -15.21
N ASP A 176 4.11 -1.02 -16.48
CA ASP A 176 2.79 -0.65 -17.02
C ASP A 176 1.79 -1.81 -17.04
N ARG A 177 2.23 -3.06 -17.17
CA ARG A 177 1.34 -4.23 -17.14
C ARG A 177 0.74 -4.41 -15.76
N ASP A 178 1.59 -4.36 -14.71
CA ASP A 178 1.16 -4.43 -13.31
C ASP A 178 0.23 -3.28 -12.94
N TYR A 179 0.59 -2.06 -13.36
CA TYR A 179 -0.23 -0.87 -13.15
C TYR A 179 -1.62 -1.03 -13.80
N THR A 180 -1.66 -1.41 -15.07
CA THR A 180 -2.90 -1.57 -15.83
C THR A 180 -3.77 -2.69 -15.27
N SER A 181 -3.16 -3.80 -14.86
CA SER A 181 -3.86 -4.93 -14.23
C SER A 181 -4.51 -4.50 -12.91
N ILE A 182 -3.76 -3.81 -12.03
CA ILE A 182 -4.31 -3.35 -10.75
C ILE A 182 -5.37 -2.28 -10.97
N LYS A 183 -5.14 -1.29 -11.84
CA LYS A 183 -6.12 -0.28 -12.19
C LYS A 183 -7.42 -0.92 -12.67
N ALA A 184 -7.34 -1.93 -13.53
CA ALA A 184 -8.52 -2.62 -14.08
C ALA A 184 -9.40 -3.28 -13.01
N MET A 185 -8.87 -3.63 -11.83
CA MET A 185 -9.65 -4.22 -10.73
C MET A 185 -10.68 -3.23 -10.13
N PHE A 186 -10.53 -1.92 -10.41
CA PHE A 186 -11.39 -0.86 -9.89
C PHE A 186 -12.31 -0.23 -10.94
N TYR A 187 -12.31 -0.74 -12.16
CA TYR A 187 -13.13 -0.24 -13.26
C TYR A 187 -13.95 -1.36 -13.90
N ASP A 188 -15.20 -1.07 -14.24
CA ASP A 188 -16.08 -1.95 -14.98
C ASP A 188 -16.06 -1.57 -16.47
N ALA A 189 -15.23 -2.28 -17.24
CA ALA A 189 -15.21 -2.19 -18.69
C ALA A 189 -15.29 -3.60 -19.29
N SER A 190 -15.68 -3.70 -20.57
CA SER A 190 -15.84 -5.00 -21.25
C SER A 190 -14.55 -5.82 -21.31
N ASP A 191 -13.39 -5.15 -21.43
CA ASP A 191 -12.07 -5.77 -21.52
C ASP A 191 -11.31 -5.87 -20.19
N THR A 192 -11.96 -5.49 -19.08
CA THR A 192 -11.35 -5.44 -17.73
C THR A 192 -10.79 -6.81 -17.33
N ALA A 193 -11.52 -7.90 -17.57
CA ALA A 193 -11.09 -9.24 -17.19
C ALA A 193 -9.76 -9.64 -17.88
N TYR A 194 -9.60 -9.30 -19.15
CA TYR A 194 -8.38 -9.55 -19.90
C TYR A 194 -7.20 -8.70 -19.40
N LYS A 195 -7.47 -7.42 -19.10
CA LYS A 195 -6.47 -6.51 -18.50
C LYS A 195 -6.00 -6.98 -17.13
N ILE A 196 -6.93 -7.47 -16.28
CA ILE A 196 -6.59 -8.04 -14.97
C ILE A 196 -5.63 -9.23 -15.14
N LEU A 197 -5.86 -10.09 -16.14
CA LEU A 197 -4.98 -11.23 -16.44
C LEU A 197 -3.72 -10.86 -17.26
N GLU A 198 -3.50 -9.58 -17.59
CA GLU A 198 -2.37 -9.07 -18.38
C GLU A 198 -2.29 -9.70 -19.78
N ILE A 199 -3.42 -9.97 -20.42
CA ILE A 199 -3.53 -10.54 -21.75
C ILE A 199 -4.42 -9.69 -22.66
N ASP A 200 -4.29 -9.93 -23.97
CA ASP A 200 -5.17 -9.36 -24.99
C ASP A 200 -6.48 -10.16 -25.11
N THR A 201 -7.55 -9.50 -25.59
CA THR A 201 -8.85 -10.14 -25.86
C THR A 201 -8.76 -11.21 -26.95
N SER A 202 -7.75 -11.16 -27.84
CA SER A 202 -7.46 -12.14 -28.87
C SER A 202 -6.66 -13.36 -28.38
N ALA A 203 -6.22 -13.39 -27.10
CA ALA A 203 -5.42 -14.48 -26.55
C ALA A 203 -6.11 -15.84 -26.69
N THR A 204 -5.37 -16.91 -26.95
CA THR A 204 -5.92 -18.27 -27.03
C THR A 204 -6.40 -18.77 -25.66
N ASN A 205 -7.25 -19.79 -25.64
CA ASN A 205 -7.75 -20.38 -24.38
C ASN A 205 -6.62 -20.94 -23.50
N ASP A 206 -5.56 -21.48 -24.10
CA ASP A 206 -4.38 -21.93 -23.34
C ASP A 206 -3.56 -20.76 -22.80
N ALA A 207 -3.47 -19.66 -23.53
CA ALA A 207 -2.87 -18.41 -23.02
C ALA A 207 -3.65 -17.85 -21.84
N VAL A 208 -4.99 -17.90 -21.84
CA VAL A 208 -5.86 -17.50 -20.72
C VAL A 208 -5.55 -18.34 -19.47
N LYS A 209 -5.51 -19.68 -19.60
CA LYS A 209 -5.17 -20.59 -18.49
C LYS A 209 -3.77 -20.32 -17.93
N THR A 210 -2.80 -20.10 -18.82
CA THR A 210 -1.42 -19.82 -18.44
C THR A 210 -1.30 -18.49 -17.72
N ALA A 211 -1.97 -17.44 -18.22
CA ALA A 211 -2.03 -16.13 -17.61
C ALA A 211 -2.64 -16.20 -16.20
N TYR A 212 -3.77 -16.90 -16.05
CA TYR A 212 -4.39 -17.10 -14.73
C TYR A 212 -3.42 -17.72 -13.73
N ARG A 213 -2.75 -18.82 -14.09
CA ARG A 213 -1.75 -19.48 -13.21
C ARG A 213 -0.60 -18.54 -12.84
N LYS A 214 -0.14 -17.72 -13.79
CA LYS A 214 0.89 -16.72 -13.57
C LYS A 214 0.42 -15.65 -12.56
N MET A 215 -0.82 -15.16 -12.72
CA MET A 215 -1.38 -14.13 -11.83
C MET A 215 -1.63 -14.68 -10.43
N VAL A 216 -2.17 -15.90 -10.30
CA VAL A 216 -2.30 -16.60 -9.00
C VAL A 216 -0.94 -16.69 -8.30
N LYS A 217 0.11 -17.13 -9.00
CA LYS A 217 1.46 -17.21 -8.44
C LYS A 217 2.04 -15.83 -8.09
N LYS A 218 1.75 -14.79 -8.89
CA LYS A 218 2.25 -13.42 -8.67
C LYS A 218 1.65 -12.77 -7.44
N TYR A 219 0.35 -12.95 -7.23
CA TYR A 219 -0.43 -12.31 -6.16
C TYR A 219 -0.80 -13.27 -5.01
N HIS A 220 -0.06 -14.40 -4.90
CA HIS A 220 -0.31 -15.36 -3.83
C HIS A 220 -0.07 -14.73 -2.47
N PRO A 221 -0.96 -14.92 -1.47
CA PRO A 221 -0.81 -14.35 -0.13
C PRO A 221 0.52 -14.66 0.54
N ASP A 222 1.11 -15.84 0.28
CA ASP A 222 2.41 -16.25 0.84
C ASP A 222 3.57 -15.29 0.51
N LYS A 223 3.44 -14.51 -0.56
CA LYS A 223 4.44 -13.49 -0.91
C LYS A 223 4.39 -12.24 -0.03
N LEU A 224 3.39 -12.15 0.81
CA LEU A 224 3.22 -11.10 1.82
C LEU A 224 3.50 -11.63 3.23
N GLN A 225 4.13 -12.81 3.34
CA GLN A 225 4.64 -13.32 4.62
C GLN A 225 5.61 -12.28 5.20
N GLY A 226 5.46 -11.96 6.49
CA GLY A 226 6.20 -10.86 7.12
C GLY A 226 5.36 -9.59 7.35
N LEU A 227 4.30 -9.36 6.58
CA LEU A 227 3.37 -8.25 6.83
C LEU A 227 2.27 -8.57 7.84
N GLY A 228 2.16 -9.84 8.29
CA GLY A 228 1.15 -10.31 9.24
C GLY A 228 -0.21 -10.63 8.60
N GLU A 229 -1.07 -11.32 9.36
CA GLU A 229 -2.40 -11.78 8.90
C GLU A 229 -3.30 -10.63 8.43
N ALA A 230 -3.11 -9.45 8.99
CA ALA A 230 -3.89 -8.28 8.66
C ALA A 230 -3.75 -7.84 7.18
N HIS A 231 -2.57 -8.03 6.58
CA HIS A 231 -2.32 -7.70 5.17
C HIS A 231 -2.85 -8.75 4.20
N LEU A 232 -3.13 -9.96 4.70
CA LEU A 232 -3.71 -11.04 3.90
C LEU A 232 -5.11 -10.70 3.37
N LYS A 233 -5.86 -9.83 4.06
CA LYS A 233 -7.19 -9.40 3.60
C LYS A 233 -7.10 -8.68 2.24
N GLY A 234 -6.26 -7.66 2.11
CA GLY A 234 -6.09 -6.95 0.84
C GLY A 234 -5.46 -7.81 -0.27
N ALA A 235 -4.66 -8.83 0.10
CA ALA A 235 -4.19 -9.85 -0.85
C ALA A 235 -5.35 -10.74 -1.32
N LYS A 236 -6.29 -11.08 -0.44
CA LYS A 236 -7.51 -11.83 -0.79
C LYS A 236 -8.36 -11.09 -1.80
N ASP A 237 -8.56 -9.79 -1.64
CA ASP A 237 -9.36 -8.97 -2.56
C ASP A 237 -8.77 -8.99 -3.98
N LYS A 238 -7.44 -8.83 -4.12
CA LYS A 238 -6.77 -8.98 -5.42
C LYS A 238 -6.88 -10.39 -5.99
N PHE A 239 -6.69 -11.38 -5.16
CA PHE A 239 -6.80 -12.77 -5.57
C PHE A 239 -8.22 -13.10 -6.05
N GLN A 240 -9.24 -12.60 -5.36
CA GLN A 240 -10.63 -12.74 -5.75
C GLN A 240 -10.91 -12.03 -7.08
N SER A 241 -10.38 -10.82 -7.30
CA SER A 241 -10.51 -10.12 -8.58
C SER A 241 -9.91 -10.92 -9.75
N ILE A 242 -8.76 -11.57 -9.54
CA ILE A 242 -8.13 -12.44 -10.54
C ILE A 242 -9.00 -13.68 -10.83
N GLN A 243 -9.55 -14.32 -9.80
CA GLN A 243 -10.46 -15.46 -9.97
C GLN A 243 -11.72 -15.05 -10.74
N THR A 244 -12.36 -13.96 -10.33
CA THR A 244 -13.55 -13.42 -10.98
C THR A 244 -13.30 -13.09 -12.45
N ALA A 245 -12.14 -12.48 -12.75
CA ALA A 245 -11.74 -12.19 -14.12
C ALA A 245 -11.59 -13.47 -14.97
N TYR A 246 -10.95 -14.49 -14.42
CA TYR A 246 -10.80 -15.78 -15.10
C TYR A 246 -12.14 -16.47 -15.34
N GLU A 247 -13.02 -16.53 -14.35
CA GLU A 247 -14.35 -17.15 -14.50
C GLU A 247 -15.24 -16.37 -15.48
N ARG A 248 -15.12 -15.03 -15.53
CA ARG A 248 -15.80 -14.20 -16.53
C ARG A 248 -15.37 -14.55 -17.94
N ILE A 249 -14.06 -14.65 -18.19
CA ILE A 249 -13.52 -15.03 -19.50
C ILE A 249 -13.92 -16.46 -19.89
N LYS A 250 -13.90 -17.40 -18.93
CA LYS A 250 -14.37 -18.77 -19.16
C LYS A 250 -15.82 -18.78 -19.62
N LYS A 251 -16.68 -18.07 -18.92
CA LYS A 251 -18.11 -17.97 -19.25
C LYS A 251 -18.32 -17.31 -20.62
N GLU A 252 -17.60 -16.24 -20.91
CA GLU A 252 -17.67 -15.52 -22.19
C GLU A 252 -17.27 -16.42 -23.37
N ARG A 253 -16.27 -17.27 -23.19
CA ARG A 253 -15.70 -18.12 -24.25
C ARG A 253 -16.25 -19.55 -24.27
N GLY A 254 -17.03 -19.95 -23.29
CA GLY A 254 -17.56 -21.31 -23.19
C GLY A 254 -16.50 -22.39 -22.88
N ILE A 255 -15.48 -22.10 -22.07
CA ILE A 255 -14.35 -23.00 -21.75
C ILE A 255 -14.25 -23.30 -20.26
#